data_871eb2702db9df5adffcc8129f202329
#
_entry.id   871eb2702db9df5adffcc8129f202329
#
_cell.length_a   1.000
_cell.length_b   1.000
_cell.length_c   1.000
_cell.angle_alpha   90.00
_cell.angle_beta   90.00
_cell.angle_gamma   90.00
#
_symmetry.space_group_name_H-M   'P 1'
#
loop_
_entity.id
_entity.type
_entity.pdbx_description
1 polymer ?
#
loop_
_entity_poly.entity_id
_entity_poly.type
_entity_poly.pdbx_seq_one_letter_code
_entity_poly.pdbx_strand_id
1 'polypeptide(L)'
;YTNILDRIVGLYDGKATVIATHQGKVYTRNNKINQIIHIHGTTDEEMILGVNDVEQIGNDLLKDEELFLDTFIKRRMNNSIGQRKTEKATEIINKSHIVCVFGMSIGNTDKMWWEVLVDWLVSNENNKLVIFWKGFEDALKKKLPSKVVRLNESIKRMVFDKGRGKYDETYYKKIKNRMMISYNSNIFSLPKLKDEMLE
;
A
#
# COMPACT_ATOMS: atom_id res chain seq x y z
N TYR A 1 15.14 1.78 -4.89
CA TYR A 1 15.07 1.07 -3.60
C TYR A 1 16.12 1.63 -2.64
N THR A 2 15.77 2.68 -1.91
CA THR A 2 16.67 3.39 -1.00
C THR A 2 16.18 3.22 0.44
N ASN A 3 17.09 3.32 1.41
CA ASN A 3 16.77 3.31 2.83
C ASN A 3 16.37 4.71 3.37
N ILE A 4 15.97 5.63 2.48
CA ILE A 4 15.51 6.97 2.88
C ILE A 4 14.32 6.90 3.84
N LEU A 5 13.38 5.97 3.58
CA LEU A 5 12.21 5.80 4.43
C LEU A 5 12.61 5.40 5.86
N ASP A 6 13.59 4.50 6.01
CA ASP A 6 14.09 4.06 7.32
C ASP A 6 14.69 5.23 8.10
N ARG A 7 15.46 6.08 7.42
CA ARG A 7 16.02 7.30 8.04
C ARG A 7 14.94 8.27 8.49
N ILE A 8 13.95 8.54 7.62
CA ILE A 8 12.84 9.43 7.95
C ILE A 8 12.03 8.87 9.13
N VAL A 9 11.72 7.59 9.09
CA VAL A 9 10.97 6.91 10.14
C VAL A 9 11.70 6.96 11.47
N GLY A 10 13.02 6.71 11.49
CA GLY A 10 13.85 6.82 12.68
C GLY A 10 13.81 8.20 13.36
N LEU A 11 13.61 9.29 12.58
CA LEU A 11 13.47 10.64 13.13
C LEU A 11 12.15 10.87 13.88
N TYR A 12 11.12 10.06 13.60
CA TYR A 12 9.78 10.22 14.16
C TYR A 12 9.39 9.12 15.14
N ASP A 13 10.15 8.03 15.23
CA ASP A 13 9.87 6.96 16.19
C ASP A 13 10.00 7.46 17.63
N GLY A 14 9.05 7.07 18.47
CA GLY A 14 8.99 7.50 19.87
C GLY A 14 8.50 8.94 20.12
N LYS A 15 8.31 9.77 19.09
CA LYS A 15 7.80 11.15 19.26
C LYS A 15 6.29 11.16 19.49
N ALA A 16 5.85 12.02 20.41
CA ALA A 16 4.43 12.23 20.65
C ALA A 16 3.79 13.00 19.50
N THR A 17 2.68 12.51 19.00
CA THR A 17 1.86 13.18 17.99
C THR A 17 0.50 13.54 18.57
N VAL A 18 0.04 14.76 18.32
CA VAL A 18 -1.34 15.17 18.63
C VAL A 18 -2.28 14.43 17.67
N ILE A 19 -3.14 13.60 18.23
CA ILE A 19 -4.11 12.81 17.44
C ILE A 19 -5.50 13.42 17.43
N ALA A 20 -5.85 14.21 18.46
CA ALA A 20 -7.13 14.90 18.55
C ALA A 20 -7.07 16.05 19.53
N THR A 21 -7.96 17.06 19.35
CA THR A 21 -8.25 18.09 20.33
C THR A 21 -9.77 18.12 20.53
N HIS A 22 -10.22 17.92 21.75
CA HIS A 22 -11.64 17.97 22.10
C HIS A 22 -11.84 18.68 23.41
N GLN A 23 -12.72 19.69 23.45
CA GLN A 23 -13.05 20.50 24.62
C GLN A 23 -11.81 21.03 25.37
N GLY A 24 -10.81 21.54 24.63
CA GLY A 24 -9.56 22.05 25.18
C GLY A 24 -8.57 21.00 25.69
N LYS A 25 -8.92 19.70 25.63
CA LYS A 25 -7.99 18.61 25.95
C LYS A 25 -7.26 18.16 24.68
N VAL A 26 -5.95 18.06 24.80
CA VAL A 26 -5.08 17.55 23.72
C VAL A 26 -4.82 16.08 24.00
N TYR A 27 -5.17 15.24 23.05
CA TYR A 27 -4.88 13.81 23.08
C TYR A 27 -3.62 13.56 22.26
N THR A 28 -2.63 12.98 22.89
CA THR A 28 -1.36 12.62 22.24
C THR A 28 -1.16 11.12 22.26
N ARG A 29 -0.47 10.61 21.26
CA ARG A 29 -0.02 9.22 21.20
C ARG A 29 1.46 9.21 20.84
N ASN A 30 2.23 8.42 21.56
CA ASN A 30 3.60 8.14 21.16
C ASN A 30 3.58 7.26 19.90
N ASN A 31 4.26 7.71 18.87
CA ASN A 31 4.42 6.93 17.65
C ASN A 31 5.38 5.78 17.96
N LYS A 32 4.96 4.58 17.63
CA LYS A 32 5.82 3.42 17.62
C LYS A 32 5.73 2.77 16.26
N ILE A 33 6.86 2.77 15.56
CA ILE A 33 6.97 2.09 14.27
C ILE A 33 7.62 0.75 14.57
N ASN A 34 6.83 -0.32 14.42
CA ASN A 34 7.27 -1.64 14.82
C ASN A 34 8.31 -2.19 13.84
N GLN A 35 8.10 -2.00 12.54
CA GLN A 35 9.02 -2.47 11.50
C GLN A 35 8.70 -1.85 10.14
N ILE A 36 9.72 -1.82 9.29
CA ILE A 36 9.60 -1.55 7.85
C ILE A 36 9.98 -2.84 7.14
N ILE A 37 9.21 -3.23 6.14
CA ILE A 37 9.52 -4.39 5.30
C ILE A 37 9.76 -3.93 3.87
N HIS A 38 11.00 -3.98 3.43
CA HIS A 38 11.38 -3.77 2.03
C HIS A 38 11.20 -5.07 1.25
N ILE A 39 10.02 -5.25 0.64
CA ILE A 39 9.64 -6.50 -0.05
C ILE A 39 10.62 -6.87 -1.17
N HIS A 40 11.19 -5.87 -1.81
CA HIS A 40 12.13 -6.05 -2.92
C HIS A 40 13.58 -5.71 -2.54
N GLY A 41 13.88 -5.66 -1.23
CA GLY A 41 15.18 -5.26 -0.73
C GLY A 41 15.47 -3.76 -0.89
N THR A 42 16.68 -3.38 -0.58
CA THR A 42 17.23 -2.03 -0.74
C THR A 42 18.50 -2.07 -1.58
N THR A 43 19.07 -0.91 -1.92
CA THR A 43 20.35 -0.84 -2.61
C THR A 43 21.51 -1.42 -1.81
N ASP A 44 21.36 -1.46 -0.49
CA ASP A 44 22.39 -1.92 0.44
C ASP A 44 22.17 -3.38 0.87
N GLU A 45 20.96 -3.93 0.63
CA GLU A 45 20.57 -5.28 1.04
C GLU A 45 19.74 -5.97 -0.04
N GLU A 46 20.26 -7.04 -0.60
CA GLU A 46 19.55 -8.06 -1.41
C GLU A 46 18.40 -7.51 -2.29
N MET A 47 18.72 -6.57 -3.17
CA MET A 47 17.74 -6.00 -4.09
C MET A 47 17.24 -7.06 -5.08
N ILE A 48 15.93 -7.29 -5.08
CA ILE A 48 15.27 -8.24 -5.98
C ILE A 48 14.77 -7.50 -7.21
N LEU A 49 15.33 -7.84 -8.34
CA LEU A 49 14.90 -7.36 -9.66
C LEU A 49 14.17 -8.49 -10.39
N GLY A 50 13.09 -8.14 -11.09
CA GLY A 50 12.33 -9.11 -11.85
C GLY A 50 10.86 -8.70 -12.04
N VAL A 51 10.05 -9.67 -12.46
CA VAL A 51 8.60 -9.51 -12.66
C VAL A 51 7.81 -10.08 -11.48
N ASN A 52 6.52 -9.75 -11.37
CA ASN A 52 5.68 -10.24 -10.28
C ASN A 52 4.99 -11.57 -10.62
N ASP A 53 4.77 -11.86 -11.91
CA ASP A 53 4.14 -13.08 -12.38
C ASP A 53 4.66 -13.51 -13.76
N VAL A 54 4.34 -14.75 -14.17
CA VAL A 54 4.75 -15.36 -15.45
C VAL A 54 4.18 -14.59 -16.65
N GLU A 55 3.00 -14.00 -16.55
CA GLU A 55 2.33 -13.30 -17.66
C GLU A 55 3.11 -12.05 -18.09
N GLN A 56 3.95 -11.49 -17.21
CA GLN A 56 4.80 -10.35 -17.51
C GLN A 56 6.07 -10.71 -18.28
N ILE A 57 6.34 -12.00 -18.49
CA ILE A 57 7.48 -12.48 -19.27
C ILE A 57 7.10 -12.47 -20.75
N GLY A 58 7.78 -11.62 -21.51
CA GLY A 58 7.49 -11.44 -22.95
C GLY A 58 7.94 -12.59 -23.85
N ASN A 59 8.84 -13.48 -23.40
CA ASN A 59 9.31 -14.62 -24.15
C ASN A 59 8.66 -15.91 -23.64
N ASP A 60 7.82 -16.53 -24.46
CA ASP A 60 7.07 -17.72 -24.08
C ASP A 60 7.97 -18.93 -23.77
N LEU A 61 9.13 -19.04 -24.42
CA LEU A 61 10.08 -20.14 -24.17
C LEU A 61 10.63 -20.13 -22.71
N LEU A 62 10.63 -18.96 -22.07
CA LEU A 62 11.12 -18.83 -20.69
C LEU A 62 10.02 -19.04 -19.65
N LYS A 63 8.77 -19.13 -20.06
CA LYS A 63 7.63 -19.31 -19.15
C LYS A 63 7.54 -20.72 -18.56
N ASP A 64 8.16 -21.69 -19.21
CA ASP A 64 8.17 -23.09 -18.77
C ASP A 64 9.50 -23.48 -18.10
N GLU A 65 10.46 -22.57 -18.01
CA GLU A 65 11.78 -22.82 -17.44
C GLU A 65 11.78 -22.54 -15.91
N GLU A 66 11.61 -23.57 -15.09
CA GLU A 66 11.47 -23.46 -13.64
C GLU A 66 12.62 -22.68 -12.98
N LEU A 67 13.87 -22.94 -13.34
CA LEU A 67 15.01 -22.22 -12.77
C LEU A 67 14.98 -20.74 -13.13
N PHE A 68 14.57 -20.40 -14.34
CA PHE A 68 14.38 -19.00 -14.76
C PHE A 68 13.25 -18.35 -13.96
N LEU A 69 12.12 -19.03 -13.80
CA LEU A 69 10.98 -18.52 -13.04
C LEU A 69 11.36 -18.28 -11.57
N ASP A 70 12.12 -19.18 -10.96
CA ASP A 70 12.56 -19.05 -9.57
C ASP A 70 13.56 -17.89 -9.36
N THR A 71 14.31 -17.53 -10.40
CA THR A 71 15.29 -16.44 -10.35
C THR A 71 14.73 -15.10 -10.85
N PHE A 72 13.63 -15.10 -11.60
CA PHE A 72 13.11 -13.90 -12.24
C PHE A 72 11.75 -13.44 -11.72
N ILE A 73 10.95 -14.33 -11.12
CA ILE A 73 9.71 -13.97 -10.43
C ILE A 73 10.04 -13.59 -8.98
N LYS A 74 9.86 -12.33 -8.63
CA LYS A 74 10.23 -11.74 -7.34
C LYS A 74 9.77 -12.55 -6.13
N ARG A 75 8.54 -13.08 -6.15
CA ARG A 75 8.01 -13.90 -5.06
C ARG A 75 8.73 -15.24 -4.95
N ARG A 76 8.98 -15.91 -6.08
CA ARG A 76 9.68 -17.18 -6.11
C ARG A 76 11.13 -17.00 -5.63
N MET A 77 11.81 -15.95 -6.10
CA MET A 77 13.15 -15.60 -5.64
C MET A 77 13.19 -15.35 -4.13
N ASN A 78 12.27 -14.53 -3.60
CA ASN A 78 12.18 -14.32 -2.15
C ASN A 78 12.05 -15.61 -1.35
N ASN A 79 11.25 -16.57 -1.84
CA ASN A 79 11.07 -17.85 -1.19
C ASN A 79 12.33 -18.72 -1.29
N SER A 80 12.97 -18.73 -2.45
CA SER A 80 14.20 -19.53 -2.71
C SER A 80 15.36 -19.07 -1.82
N ILE A 81 15.47 -17.77 -1.53
CA ILE A 81 16.47 -17.22 -0.61
C ILE A 81 15.99 -17.19 0.86
N GLY A 82 14.82 -17.76 1.15
CA GLY A 82 14.32 -17.95 2.51
C GLY A 82 13.81 -16.67 3.22
N GLN A 83 13.65 -15.57 2.52
CA GLN A 83 13.33 -14.28 3.16
C GLN A 83 11.87 -14.12 3.60
N ARG A 84 10.94 -14.79 2.99
CA ARG A 84 9.49 -14.75 3.32
C ARG A 84 8.93 -13.33 3.58
N LYS A 85 9.49 -12.32 2.91
CA LYS A 85 9.08 -10.90 3.11
C LYS A 85 7.62 -10.66 2.73
N THR A 86 7.16 -11.30 1.68
CA THR A 86 5.76 -11.22 1.21
C THR A 86 4.79 -11.80 2.22
N GLU A 87 5.11 -12.97 2.77
CA GLU A 87 4.30 -13.65 3.80
C GLU A 87 4.22 -12.79 5.07
N LYS A 88 5.35 -12.26 5.54
CA LYS A 88 5.39 -11.36 6.70
C LYS A 88 4.55 -10.10 6.49
N ALA A 89 4.63 -9.48 5.30
CA ALA A 89 3.82 -8.31 4.98
C ALA A 89 2.32 -8.65 4.94
N THR A 90 1.96 -9.81 4.37
CA THR A 90 0.57 -10.30 4.35
C THR A 90 0.06 -10.56 5.77
N GLU A 91 0.87 -11.14 6.65
CA GLU A 91 0.48 -11.34 8.06
C GLU A 91 0.21 -10.01 8.77
N ILE A 92 1.01 -8.97 8.52
CA ILE A 92 0.80 -7.64 9.11
C ILE A 92 -0.52 -7.04 8.61
N ILE A 93 -0.79 -7.14 7.31
CA ILE A 93 -2.06 -6.70 6.73
C ILE A 93 -3.23 -7.43 7.43
N ASN A 94 -3.16 -8.74 7.56
CA ASN A 94 -4.22 -9.55 8.16
C ASN A 94 -4.47 -9.24 9.65
N LYS A 95 -3.45 -8.79 10.38
CA LYS A 95 -3.55 -8.37 11.79
C LYS A 95 -3.98 -6.90 11.96
N SER A 96 -4.02 -6.13 10.88
CA SER A 96 -4.34 -4.70 10.90
C SER A 96 -5.84 -4.46 10.81
N HIS A 97 -6.34 -3.40 11.45
CA HIS A 97 -7.73 -2.93 11.30
C HIS A 97 -7.84 -1.78 10.28
N ILE A 98 -6.74 -1.07 10.06
CA ILE A 98 -6.66 0.01 9.07
C ILE A 98 -5.42 -0.22 8.23
N VAL A 99 -5.59 -0.23 6.92
CA VAL A 99 -4.49 -0.24 5.95
C VAL A 99 -4.56 1.03 5.12
N CYS A 100 -3.42 1.69 4.99
CA CYS A 100 -3.25 2.87 4.16
C CYS A 100 -2.40 2.54 2.93
N VAL A 101 -2.89 2.85 1.75
CA VAL A 101 -2.18 2.62 0.49
C VAL A 101 -1.75 3.96 -0.08
N PHE A 102 -0.46 4.11 -0.35
CA PHE A 102 0.13 5.30 -0.93
C PHE A 102 1.12 4.94 -2.05
N GLY A 103 1.01 5.60 -3.20
CA GLY A 103 1.95 5.45 -4.32
C GLY A 103 1.91 4.10 -5.03
N MET A 104 0.91 3.26 -4.76
CA MET A 104 0.72 1.97 -5.43
C MET A 104 -0.23 2.11 -6.62
N SER A 105 0.13 1.54 -7.76
CA SER A 105 -0.72 1.53 -8.94
C SER A 105 -1.86 0.50 -8.83
N ILE A 106 -3.01 0.78 -9.47
CA ILE A 106 -4.07 -0.24 -9.64
C ILE A 106 -3.81 -1.00 -10.96
N GLY A 107 -2.58 -1.45 -11.13
CA GLY A 107 -2.10 -2.16 -12.31
C GLY A 107 -1.98 -3.68 -12.11
N ASN A 108 -1.56 -4.37 -13.18
CA ASN A 108 -1.31 -5.81 -13.10
C ASN A 108 -0.09 -6.14 -12.24
N THR A 109 0.90 -5.26 -12.21
CA THR A 109 2.12 -5.43 -11.42
C THR A 109 1.84 -5.59 -9.92
N ASP A 110 0.79 -4.92 -9.43
CA ASP A 110 0.44 -4.91 -8.00
C ASP A 110 -0.82 -5.75 -7.70
N LYS A 111 -1.30 -6.54 -8.68
CA LYS A 111 -2.54 -7.33 -8.58
C LYS A 111 -2.59 -8.19 -7.34
N MET A 112 -1.50 -8.88 -7.01
CA MET A 112 -1.41 -9.72 -5.82
C MET A 112 -1.73 -8.95 -4.52
N TRP A 113 -1.24 -7.72 -4.39
CA TRP A 113 -1.51 -6.90 -3.21
C TRP A 113 -2.96 -6.45 -3.14
N TRP A 114 -3.58 -6.16 -4.28
CA TRP A 114 -5.01 -5.87 -4.32
C TRP A 114 -5.87 -7.07 -3.95
N GLU A 115 -5.47 -8.30 -4.35
CA GLU A 115 -6.12 -9.54 -3.91
C GLU A 115 -6.02 -9.72 -2.40
N VAL A 116 -4.84 -9.55 -1.81
CA VAL A 116 -4.64 -9.58 -0.36
C VAL A 116 -5.51 -8.55 0.36
N LEU A 117 -5.58 -7.32 -0.16
CA LEU A 117 -6.36 -6.24 0.46
C LEU A 117 -7.87 -6.47 0.36
N VAL A 118 -8.37 -7.03 -0.75
CA VAL A 118 -9.79 -7.36 -0.90
C VAL A 118 -10.16 -8.54 0.01
N ASP A 119 -9.35 -9.61 0.05
CA ASP A 119 -9.53 -10.73 0.98
C ASP A 119 -9.58 -10.25 2.43
N TRP A 120 -8.63 -9.38 2.82
CA TRP A 120 -8.58 -8.79 4.15
C TRP A 120 -9.81 -7.91 4.46
N LEU A 121 -10.29 -7.09 3.51
CA LEU A 121 -11.52 -6.32 3.68
C LEU A 121 -12.74 -7.22 3.86
N VAL A 122 -12.82 -8.34 3.16
CA VAL A 122 -13.94 -9.28 3.25
C VAL A 122 -13.89 -10.05 4.57
N SER A 123 -12.71 -10.38 5.07
CA SER A 123 -12.53 -11.24 6.26
C SER A 123 -13.07 -10.63 7.56
N ASN A 124 -13.09 -9.30 7.69
CA ASN A 124 -13.55 -8.65 8.92
C ASN A 124 -14.25 -7.31 8.60
N GLU A 125 -15.45 -7.11 9.14
CA GLU A 125 -16.26 -5.91 8.93
C GLU A 125 -15.67 -4.62 9.54
N ASN A 126 -14.78 -4.74 10.51
CA ASN A 126 -14.08 -3.61 11.13
C ASN A 126 -12.89 -3.10 10.32
N ASN A 127 -12.44 -3.86 9.32
CA ASN A 127 -11.30 -3.48 8.49
C ASN A 127 -11.64 -2.32 7.58
N LYS A 128 -10.73 -1.33 7.50
CA LYS A 128 -10.90 -0.11 6.71
C LYS A 128 -9.67 0.15 5.85
N LEU A 129 -9.89 0.39 4.56
CA LEU A 129 -8.86 0.71 3.59
C LEU A 129 -8.88 2.20 3.27
N VAL A 130 -7.76 2.88 3.41
CA VAL A 130 -7.57 4.27 3.00
C VAL A 130 -6.62 4.31 1.81
N ILE A 131 -7.08 4.87 0.71
CA ILE A 131 -6.28 4.99 -0.51
C ILE A 131 -5.97 6.47 -0.74
N PHE A 132 -4.69 6.81 -0.72
CA PHE A 132 -4.21 8.16 -1.04
C PHE A 132 -4.03 8.28 -2.56
N TRP A 133 -4.92 9.05 -3.17
CA TRP A 133 -4.96 9.22 -4.62
C TRP A 133 -4.46 10.59 -5.03
N LYS A 134 -3.55 10.62 -6.00
CA LYS A 134 -3.08 11.86 -6.61
C LYS A 134 -3.81 12.09 -7.93
N GLY A 135 -4.32 13.32 -8.13
CA GLY A 135 -5.00 13.70 -9.37
C GLY A 135 -6.38 14.35 -9.13
N PHE A 136 -7.04 14.65 -10.22
CA PHE A 136 -8.40 15.26 -10.24
C PHE A 136 -8.51 16.63 -9.57
N GLU A 137 -7.42 17.40 -9.56
CA GLU A 137 -7.37 18.72 -8.92
C GLU A 137 -8.50 19.64 -9.39
N ASP A 138 -8.84 19.64 -10.68
CA ASP A 138 -9.90 20.50 -11.23
C ASP A 138 -11.30 20.12 -10.71
N ALA A 139 -11.59 18.83 -10.56
CA ALA A 139 -12.87 18.37 -10.02
C ALA A 139 -13.03 18.73 -8.54
N LEU A 140 -11.92 18.67 -7.79
CA LEU A 140 -11.88 19.01 -6.37
C LEU A 140 -11.92 20.53 -6.15
N LYS A 141 -11.18 21.32 -6.95
CA LYS A 141 -11.19 22.79 -6.89
C LYS A 141 -12.57 23.37 -7.19
N LYS A 142 -13.30 22.79 -8.15
CA LYS A 142 -14.65 23.24 -8.51
C LYS A 142 -15.74 22.78 -7.53
N LYS A 143 -15.38 22.07 -6.44
CA LYS A 143 -16.30 21.60 -5.40
C LYS A 143 -17.60 20.99 -5.98
N LEU A 144 -17.48 20.11 -6.97
CA LEU A 144 -18.60 19.42 -7.58
C LEU A 144 -18.86 18.06 -6.88
N PRO A 145 -19.74 17.99 -5.87
CA PRO A 145 -19.92 16.79 -5.05
C PRO A 145 -20.24 15.55 -5.87
N SER A 146 -21.09 15.68 -6.89
CA SER A 146 -21.48 14.55 -7.75
C SER A 146 -20.31 13.95 -8.54
N LYS A 147 -19.36 14.78 -8.97
CA LYS A 147 -18.14 14.30 -9.65
C LYS A 147 -17.23 13.57 -8.69
N VAL A 148 -17.07 14.09 -7.47
CA VAL A 148 -16.25 13.45 -6.42
C VAL A 148 -16.85 12.09 -6.04
N VAL A 149 -18.17 11.99 -5.87
CA VAL A 149 -18.85 10.73 -5.57
C VAL A 149 -18.64 9.70 -6.68
N ARG A 150 -18.81 10.08 -7.95
CA ARG A 150 -18.58 9.17 -9.09
C ARG A 150 -17.13 8.72 -9.17
N LEU A 151 -16.20 9.62 -8.89
CA LEU A 151 -14.78 9.32 -8.89
C LEU A 151 -14.41 8.34 -7.77
N ASN A 152 -14.90 8.57 -6.56
CA ASN A 152 -14.74 7.64 -5.45
C ASN A 152 -15.24 6.24 -5.81
N GLU A 153 -16.44 6.17 -6.39
CA GLU A 153 -17.02 4.88 -6.79
C GLU A 153 -16.20 4.20 -7.89
N SER A 154 -15.68 4.97 -8.87
CA SER A 154 -14.81 4.45 -9.92
C SER A 154 -13.51 3.86 -9.36
N ILE A 155 -12.83 4.56 -8.44
CA ILE A 155 -11.59 4.08 -7.83
C ILE A 155 -11.84 2.81 -7.00
N LYS A 156 -12.90 2.82 -6.17
CA LYS A 156 -13.28 1.65 -5.37
C LYS A 156 -13.61 0.44 -6.25
N ARG A 157 -14.27 0.68 -7.37
CA ARG A 157 -14.58 -0.34 -8.35
C ARG A 157 -13.31 -0.92 -8.98
N MET A 158 -12.38 -0.06 -9.42
CA MET A 158 -11.10 -0.51 -9.98
C MET A 158 -10.32 -1.38 -8.98
N VAL A 159 -10.28 -0.98 -7.71
CA VAL A 159 -9.63 -1.75 -6.64
C VAL A 159 -10.30 -3.11 -6.48
N PHE A 160 -11.62 -3.13 -6.38
CA PHE A 160 -12.35 -4.39 -6.23
C PHE A 160 -12.16 -5.30 -7.44
N ASP A 161 -12.35 -4.79 -8.66
CA ASP A 161 -12.21 -5.59 -9.89
C ASP A 161 -10.78 -6.15 -10.06
N LYS A 162 -9.77 -5.41 -9.59
CA LYS A 162 -8.38 -5.88 -9.61
C LYS A 162 -8.12 -6.99 -8.59
N GLY A 163 -8.69 -6.87 -7.39
CA GLY A 163 -8.43 -7.76 -6.27
C GLY A 163 -9.54 -8.78 -5.96
N ARG A 164 -10.65 -8.78 -6.69
CA ARG A 164 -11.82 -9.57 -6.32
C ARG A 164 -11.61 -11.09 -6.34
N GLY A 165 -10.68 -11.62 -7.16
CA GLY A 165 -10.47 -13.05 -7.26
C GLY A 165 -11.77 -13.85 -7.41
N LYS A 166 -12.15 -14.56 -6.34
CA LYS A 166 -13.39 -15.38 -6.24
C LYS A 166 -14.64 -14.60 -5.84
N TYR A 167 -14.53 -13.31 -5.50
CA TYR A 167 -15.64 -12.52 -4.97
C TYR A 167 -16.49 -11.90 -6.09
N ASP A 168 -17.79 -11.89 -5.89
CA ASP A 168 -18.80 -11.32 -6.78
C ASP A 168 -19.27 -9.92 -6.33
N GLU A 169 -20.25 -9.38 -7.03
CA GLU A 169 -20.82 -8.06 -6.79
C GLU A 169 -21.44 -7.89 -5.40
N THR A 170 -21.89 -8.98 -4.78
CA THR A 170 -22.48 -8.91 -3.43
C THR A 170 -21.44 -8.54 -2.39
N TYR A 171 -20.21 -9.01 -2.56
CA TYR A 171 -19.08 -8.63 -1.71
C TYR A 171 -18.67 -7.19 -1.91
N TYR A 172 -18.65 -6.68 -3.17
CA TYR A 172 -18.40 -5.26 -3.41
C TYR A 172 -19.32 -4.36 -2.60
N LYS A 173 -20.63 -4.64 -2.62
CA LYS A 173 -21.62 -3.87 -1.85
C LYS A 173 -21.33 -3.85 -0.35
N LYS A 174 -20.81 -4.96 0.19
CA LYS A 174 -20.45 -5.08 1.61
C LYS A 174 -19.19 -4.29 1.98
N ILE A 175 -18.19 -4.22 1.09
CA ILE A 175 -16.89 -3.63 1.43
C ILE A 175 -16.71 -2.19 0.97
N LYS A 176 -17.44 -1.72 -0.05
CA LYS A 176 -17.22 -0.39 -0.68
C LYS A 176 -17.28 0.79 0.29
N ASN A 177 -18.12 0.71 1.34
CA ASN A 177 -18.24 1.77 2.33
C ASN A 177 -17.07 1.80 3.32
N ARG A 178 -16.25 0.77 3.34
CA ARG A 178 -15.05 0.67 4.16
C ARG A 178 -13.77 1.05 3.40
N MET A 179 -13.89 1.35 2.11
CA MET A 179 -12.85 1.94 1.30
C MET A 179 -13.02 3.47 1.28
N MET A 180 -12.02 4.19 1.76
CA MET A 180 -11.98 5.65 1.80
C MET A 180 -10.94 6.16 0.83
N ILE A 181 -11.28 7.17 0.03
CA ILE A 181 -10.34 7.80 -0.91
C ILE A 181 -9.95 9.18 -0.37
N SER A 182 -8.66 9.38 -0.17
CA SER A 182 -8.09 10.66 0.24
C SER A 182 -7.35 11.27 -0.94
N TYR A 183 -7.79 12.43 -1.41
CA TYR A 183 -7.22 13.10 -2.58
C TYR A 183 -6.14 14.09 -2.20
N ASN A 184 -5.05 14.09 -2.97
CA ASN A 184 -3.98 15.09 -2.89
C ASN A 184 -3.55 15.42 -1.46
N SER A 185 -3.57 14.40 -0.61
CA SER A 185 -3.17 14.53 0.78
C SER A 185 -1.69 14.89 0.87
N ASN A 186 -1.37 15.80 1.78
CA ASN A 186 0.00 16.16 2.14
C ASN A 186 0.52 15.36 3.34
N ILE A 187 -0.01 14.16 3.57
CA ILE A 187 0.36 13.29 4.69
C ILE A 187 1.88 13.03 4.76
N PHE A 188 2.57 13.09 3.61
CA PHE A 188 4.01 12.98 3.52
C PHE A 188 4.71 14.33 3.23
N SER A 189 4.04 15.46 3.47
CA SER A 189 4.76 16.73 3.49
C SER A 189 5.68 16.74 4.72
N LEU A 190 6.92 16.40 4.46
CA LEU A 190 7.96 16.48 5.48
C LEU A 190 8.22 17.95 5.80
N PRO A 191 8.34 18.34 7.07
CA PRO A 191 8.86 19.65 7.39
C PRO A 191 10.22 19.79 6.70
N LYS A 192 10.48 20.96 6.09
CA LYS A 192 11.83 21.26 5.55
C LYS A 192 12.82 20.96 6.66
N LEU A 193 13.69 19.99 6.45
CA LEU A 193 14.83 19.76 7.31
C LEU A 193 15.62 21.07 7.24
N LYS A 194 15.90 21.69 8.38
CA LYS A 194 16.84 22.81 8.44
C LYS A 194 18.19 22.25 8.02
N ASP A 195 18.93 23.01 7.24
CA ASP A 195 20.26 22.61 6.72
C ASP A 195 21.21 22.16 7.83
N GLU A 196 20.98 22.58 9.09
CA GLU A 196 21.69 22.17 10.31
C GLU A 196 21.52 20.69 10.72
N MET A 197 20.64 19.91 10.05
CA MET A 197 20.43 18.47 10.31
C MET A 197 21.08 17.57 9.26
N LEU A 198 21.83 18.14 8.32
CA LEU A 198 22.51 17.42 7.22
C LEU A 198 24.02 17.27 7.45
N GLU A 199 24.56 17.80 8.55
CA GLU A 199 25.89 17.54 9.06
C GLU A 199 25.84 16.42 10.12
#